data_ef0b103eed4f71805b7d928d1af3b954
#
_entry.id   ef0b103eed4f71805b7d928d1af3b954
#
_cell.length_a   1.000
_cell.length_b   1.000
_cell.length_c   1.000
_cell.angle_alpha   90.00
_cell.angle_beta   90.00
_cell.angle_gamma   90.00
#
_symmetry.space_group_name_H-M   'P 1'
#
loop_
_entity.id
_entity.type
_entity.pdbx_description
1 polymer ?
#
loop_
_entity_poly.entity_id
_entity_poly.type
_entity_poly.pdbx_seq_one_letter_code
_entity_poly.pdbx_strand_id
1 'polypeptide(L)'
;MRITDGSGITLEKLKVIIEAYTKPYQEQMEKVQAKTAQVTNRIERQTARIANAWKRVGAILASVLSIAAIVAFGKSCIDLGSNLTEVQNVVDVTFGAMSGRVDAFAKDAAKAFGLSETMAKKYMGTYGAMAKSFGITGKAGYDMSAAITGLTGDVASFYNLSQDEAYTKLKSIFTGETESLKDLGVVMTQTALDQYALNNGFGKTTAKMTEQEKVMLRYQFVMSQLSDASGDFARTSNSWANQVRILQLQFEALRATIGQGLINAFTPVIQVINTILAKLQTLAEYFRAFT
;
A
#
# COMPACT_ATOMS: atom_id res chain seq x y z
N MET A 1 34.40 -27.37 3.51
CA MET A 1 34.25 -27.35 2.05
C MET A 1 34.16 -25.89 1.63
N ARG A 2 35.25 -25.35 1.03
CA ARG A 2 35.30 -23.97 0.54
C ARG A 2 34.71 -23.95 -0.85
N ILE A 3 33.53 -23.31 -0.99
CA ILE A 3 32.96 -23.04 -2.30
C ILE A 3 33.38 -21.60 -2.63
N THR A 4 34.37 -21.45 -3.52
CA THR A 4 34.77 -20.18 -4.10
C THR A 4 34.23 -20.17 -5.51
N ASP A 5 33.25 -19.27 -5.78
CA ASP A 5 32.93 -18.89 -7.13
C ASP A 5 33.87 -17.75 -7.57
N GLY A 6 34.02 -17.54 -8.90
CA GLY A 6 34.97 -16.59 -9.49
C GLY A 6 34.76 -15.11 -9.14
N SER A 7 33.86 -14.75 -8.19
CA SER A 7 33.59 -13.38 -7.72
C SER A 7 34.37 -13.03 -6.44
N GLY A 8 35.13 -13.98 -5.86
CA GLY A 8 35.92 -13.74 -4.64
C GLY A 8 35.08 -13.53 -3.37
N ILE A 9 33.80 -13.78 -3.40
CA ILE A 9 32.90 -13.69 -2.25
C ILE A 9 32.76 -15.10 -1.67
N THR A 10 33.40 -15.35 -0.50
CA THR A 10 33.22 -16.58 0.25
C THR A 10 31.94 -16.51 1.10
N LEU A 11 31.39 -17.69 1.47
CA LEU A 11 30.22 -17.78 2.37
C LEU A 11 30.46 -16.99 3.68
N GLU A 12 31.70 -16.95 4.15
CA GLU A 12 32.15 -16.17 5.31
C GLU A 12 32.08 -14.65 5.03
N LYS A 13 32.49 -14.20 3.83
CA LYS A 13 32.37 -12.79 3.44
C LYS A 13 30.92 -12.39 3.31
N LEU A 14 30.06 -13.24 2.74
CA LEU A 14 28.62 -13.00 2.66
C LEU A 14 27.99 -12.91 4.06
N LYS A 15 28.40 -13.79 4.97
CA LYS A 15 27.98 -13.76 6.38
C LYS A 15 28.41 -12.45 7.06
N VAL A 16 29.65 -12.02 6.88
CA VAL A 16 30.18 -10.76 7.43
C VAL A 16 29.46 -9.54 6.84
N ILE A 17 29.14 -9.56 5.55
CA ILE A 17 28.37 -8.48 4.91
C ILE A 17 26.95 -8.45 5.48
N ILE A 18 26.27 -9.57 5.59
CA ILE A 18 24.95 -9.67 6.20
C ILE A 18 25.00 -9.21 7.67
N GLU A 19 25.98 -9.64 8.44
CA GLU A 19 26.18 -9.22 9.82
C GLU A 19 26.48 -7.71 9.92
N ALA A 20 27.29 -7.14 9.04
CA ALA A 20 27.61 -5.71 9.03
C ALA A 20 26.37 -4.85 8.67
N TYR A 21 25.51 -5.33 7.78
CA TYR A 21 24.25 -4.63 7.44
C TYR A 21 23.14 -4.85 8.45
N THR A 22 23.13 -5.99 9.15
CA THR A 22 22.12 -6.27 10.19
C THR A 22 22.52 -5.73 11.56
N LYS A 23 23.82 -5.49 11.82
CA LYS A 23 24.31 -4.99 13.10
C LYS A 23 23.71 -3.64 13.53
N PRO A 24 23.62 -2.60 12.67
CA PRO A 24 22.95 -1.34 13.01
C PRO A 24 21.45 -1.53 13.29
N TYR A 25 20.81 -2.49 12.62
CA TYR A 25 19.42 -2.83 12.83
C TYR A 25 19.23 -3.58 14.16
N GLN A 26 20.13 -4.53 14.48
CA GLN A 26 20.13 -5.22 15.77
C GLN A 26 20.32 -4.25 16.93
N GLU A 27 21.27 -3.31 16.82
CA GLU A 27 21.50 -2.27 17.83
C GLU A 27 20.31 -1.33 18.02
N GLN A 28 19.58 -1.02 16.94
CA GLN A 28 18.35 -0.24 17.03
C GLN A 28 17.18 -1.07 17.61
N MET A 29 17.09 -2.35 17.27
CA MET A 29 16.11 -3.25 17.87
C MET A 29 16.36 -3.47 19.36
N GLU A 30 17.63 -3.60 19.79
CA GLU A 30 17.99 -3.66 21.22
C GLU A 30 17.57 -2.38 21.96
N LYS A 31 17.78 -1.20 21.36
CA LYS A 31 17.31 0.09 21.93
C LYS A 31 15.77 0.18 21.99
N VAL A 32 15.07 -0.33 20.97
CA VAL A 32 13.61 -0.44 20.96
C VAL A 32 13.14 -1.42 22.03
N GLN A 33 13.80 -2.58 22.17
CA GLN A 33 13.50 -3.56 23.21
C GLN A 33 13.72 -3.00 24.61
N ALA A 34 14.83 -2.30 24.83
CA ALA A 34 15.12 -1.66 26.13
C ALA A 34 14.11 -0.58 26.49
N LYS A 35 13.70 0.27 25.50
CA LYS A 35 12.65 1.27 25.69
C LYS A 35 11.29 0.62 25.89
N THR A 36 10.97 -0.43 25.14
CA THR A 36 9.71 -1.18 25.30
C THR A 36 9.63 -1.83 26.68
N ALA A 37 10.71 -2.45 27.16
CA ALA A 37 10.81 -3.02 28.49
C ALA A 37 10.62 -1.96 29.60
N GLN A 38 11.21 -0.78 29.43
CA GLN A 38 10.99 0.36 30.37
C GLN A 38 9.54 0.83 30.38
N VAL A 39 8.91 0.93 29.23
CA VAL A 39 7.49 1.30 29.10
C VAL A 39 6.60 0.20 29.68
N THR A 40 6.91 -1.07 29.40
CA THR A 40 6.20 -2.23 29.96
C THR A 40 6.25 -2.23 31.48
N ASN A 41 7.43 -2.08 32.08
CA ASN A 41 7.60 -2.01 33.53
C ASN A 41 6.85 -0.82 34.18
N ARG A 42 6.67 0.28 33.46
CA ARG A 42 5.88 1.43 33.93
C ARG A 42 4.38 1.14 33.85
N ILE A 43 3.93 0.45 32.81
CA ILE A 43 2.53 0.08 32.58
C ILE A 43 2.11 -1.08 33.49
N GLU A 44 2.97 -2.08 33.72
CA GLU A 44 2.70 -3.20 34.67
C GLU A 44 2.41 -2.71 36.07
N ARG A 45 2.99 -1.57 36.48
CA ARG A 45 2.68 -0.92 37.77
C ARG A 45 1.31 -0.25 37.81
N GLN A 46 0.67 -0.05 36.66
CA GLN A 46 -0.59 0.72 36.58
C GLN A 46 -1.84 -0.14 36.29
N THR A 47 -1.73 -1.31 35.60
CA THR A 47 -2.91 -2.15 35.33
C THR A 47 -2.58 -3.60 34.94
N ALA A 48 -3.06 -4.57 35.71
CA ALA A 48 -2.87 -6.00 35.46
C ALA A 48 -3.47 -6.54 34.14
N ARG A 49 -4.41 -5.83 33.52
CA ARG A 49 -4.99 -6.21 32.21
C ARG A 49 -4.08 -5.93 31.04
N ILE A 50 -3.24 -4.92 31.16
CA ILE A 50 -2.29 -4.52 30.11
C ILE A 50 -1.09 -5.46 30.09
N ALA A 51 -0.70 -6.00 31.25
CA ALA A 51 0.41 -6.94 31.39
C ALA A 51 0.27 -8.21 30.51
N ASN A 52 -0.96 -8.74 30.35
CA ASN A 52 -1.20 -9.91 29.49
C ASN A 52 -1.12 -9.61 27.99
N ALA A 53 -1.51 -8.43 27.56
CA ALA A 53 -1.32 -7.99 26.17
C ALA A 53 0.17 -7.77 25.86
N TRP A 54 0.91 -7.17 26.78
CA TRP A 54 2.35 -6.94 26.64
C TRP A 54 3.18 -8.22 26.75
N LYS A 55 2.75 -9.22 27.53
CA LYS A 55 3.35 -10.57 27.51
C LYS A 55 3.23 -11.21 26.11
N ARG A 56 2.11 -11.02 25.42
CA ARG A 56 1.95 -11.48 24.02
C ARG A 56 2.86 -10.71 23.05
N VAL A 57 2.96 -9.41 23.22
CA VAL A 57 3.89 -8.58 22.44
C VAL A 57 5.35 -8.96 22.72
N GLY A 58 5.71 -9.19 24.00
CA GLY A 58 7.02 -9.66 24.40
C GLY A 58 7.35 -11.07 23.84
N ALA A 59 6.38 -11.98 23.81
CA ALA A 59 6.54 -13.30 23.20
C ALA A 59 6.73 -13.21 21.67
N ILE A 60 6.03 -12.31 21.00
CA ILE A 60 6.20 -12.04 19.58
C ILE A 60 7.59 -11.45 19.31
N LEU A 61 8.06 -10.51 20.12
CA LEU A 61 9.39 -9.91 20.00
C LEU A 61 10.50 -10.93 20.31
N ALA A 62 10.31 -11.82 21.28
CA ALA A 62 11.24 -12.90 21.58
C ALA A 62 11.30 -13.97 20.47
N SER A 63 10.19 -14.23 19.77
CA SER A 63 10.15 -15.14 18.61
C SER A 63 10.81 -14.52 17.37
N VAL A 64 10.88 -13.19 17.28
CA VAL A 64 11.57 -12.46 16.20
C VAL A 64 13.08 -12.60 16.26
N LEU A 65 13.64 -13.04 17.41
CA LEU A 65 15.09 -13.28 17.57
C LEU A 65 15.56 -14.64 17.05
N SER A 66 14.68 -15.54 16.62
CA SER A 66 15.08 -16.76 15.93
C SER A 66 15.55 -16.44 14.50
N ILE A 67 16.56 -17.18 14.00
CA ILE A 67 17.04 -17.03 12.61
C ILE A 67 15.88 -17.17 11.61
N ALA A 68 14.97 -18.11 11.85
CA ALA A 68 13.79 -18.31 11.02
C ALA A 68 12.87 -17.07 11.00
N ALA A 69 12.68 -16.40 12.13
CA ALA A 69 11.86 -15.20 12.22
C ALA A 69 12.56 -13.98 11.57
N ILE A 70 13.89 -13.87 11.66
CA ILE A 70 14.67 -12.84 10.96
C ILE A 70 14.54 -13.02 9.44
N VAL A 71 14.65 -14.24 8.94
CA VAL A 71 14.49 -14.57 7.52
C VAL A 71 13.06 -14.28 7.06
N ALA A 72 12.04 -14.68 7.83
CA ALA A 72 10.63 -14.42 7.52
C ALA A 72 10.33 -12.90 7.53
N PHE A 73 10.87 -12.16 8.50
CA PHE A 73 10.76 -10.71 8.56
C PHE A 73 11.44 -10.05 7.35
N GLY A 74 12.67 -10.45 7.01
CA GLY A 74 13.42 -9.96 5.85
C GLY A 74 12.65 -10.20 4.54
N LYS A 75 12.10 -11.40 4.36
CA LYS A 75 11.24 -11.73 3.22
C LYS A 75 9.99 -10.83 3.18
N SER A 76 9.29 -10.68 4.30
CA SER A 76 8.13 -9.80 4.38
C SER A 76 8.47 -8.34 4.06
N CYS A 77 9.66 -7.86 4.45
CA CYS A 77 10.13 -6.52 4.08
C CYS A 77 10.38 -6.41 2.57
N ILE A 78 11.03 -7.41 1.96
CA ILE A 78 11.29 -7.45 0.51
C ILE A 78 9.97 -7.47 -0.26
N ASP A 79 9.01 -8.29 0.13
CA ASP A 79 7.68 -8.37 -0.51
C ASP A 79 6.97 -7.00 -0.45
N LEU A 80 6.98 -6.33 0.70
CA LEU A 80 6.40 -4.99 0.85
C LEU A 80 7.15 -3.93 0.04
N GLY A 81 8.48 -3.97 0.01
CA GLY A 81 9.30 -3.06 -0.78
C GLY A 81 9.08 -3.24 -2.28
N SER A 82 8.96 -4.49 -2.75
CA SER A 82 8.64 -4.82 -4.14
C SER A 82 7.26 -4.29 -4.52
N ASN A 83 6.23 -4.57 -3.71
CA ASN A 83 4.88 -4.07 -3.94
C ASN A 83 4.85 -2.53 -4.02
N LEU A 84 5.58 -1.84 -3.15
CA LEU A 84 5.67 -0.38 -3.20
C LEU A 84 6.32 0.11 -4.49
N THR A 85 7.35 -0.57 -4.98
CA THR A 85 8.01 -0.25 -6.25
C THR A 85 7.07 -0.46 -7.44
N GLU A 86 6.30 -1.55 -7.44
CA GLU A 86 5.35 -1.86 -8.51
C GLU A 86 4.22 -0.82 -8.58
N VAL A 87 3.61 -0.46 -7.44
CA VAL A 87 2.57 0.58 -7.43
C VAL A 87 3.13 1.95 -7.77
N GLN A 88 4.41 2.23 -7.43
CA GLN A 88 5.09 3.46 -7.84
C GLN A 88 5.19 3.56 -9.36
N ASN A 89 5.58 2.48 -10.04
CA ASN A 89 5.63 2.46 -11.50
C ASN A 89 4.27 2.80 -12.13
N VAL A 90 3.16 2.26 -11.58
CA VAL A 90 1.82 2.61 -12.04
C VAL A 90 1.52 4.10 -11.85
N VAL A 91 1.91 4.67 -10.70
CA VAL A 91 1.77 6.10 -10.42
C VAL A 91 2.56 6.94 -11.41
N ASP A 92 3.82 6.60 -11.66
CA ASP A 92 4.72 7.35 -12.56
C ASP A 92 4.20 7.37 -14.00
N VAL A 93 3.75 6.22 -14.51
CA VAL A 93 3.18 6.10 -15.86
C VAL A 93 1.82 6.82 -15.98
N THR A 94 1.02 6.79 -14.92
CA THR A 94 -0.33 7.37 -14.94
C THR A 94 -0.28 8.89 -14.80
N PHE A 95 0.49 9.40 -13.87
CA PHE A 95 0.48 10.83 -13.48
C PHE A 95 1.66 11.63 -14.02
N GLY A 96 2.75 10.98 -14.47
CA GLY A 96 3.92 11.65 -15.04
C GLY A 96 4.49 12.72 -14.11
N ALA A 97 4.57 13.97 -14.58
CA ALA A 97 5.08 15.08 -13.78
C ALA A 97 4.35 15.34 -12.46
N MET A 98 3.17 14.77 -12.26
CA MET A 98 2.39 14.89 -11.02
C MET A 98 2.62 13.73 -10.04
N SER A 99 3.46 12.74 -10.37
CA SER A 99 3.73 11.58 -9.49
C SER A 99 4.23 11.99 -8.10
N GLY A 100 5.07 13.03 -8.01
CA GLY A 100 5.52 13.56 -6.73
C GLY A 100 4.40 14.10 -5.82
N ARG A 101 3.28 14.56 -6.40
CA ARG A 101 2.09 14.94 -5.61
C ARG A 101 1.35 13.72 -5.08
N VAL A 102 1.32 12.63 -5.84
CA VAL A 102 0.79 11.35 -5.38
C VAL A 102 1.63 10.79 -4.25
N ASP A 103 2.96 10.89 -4.33
CA ASP A 103 3.87 10.48 -3.26
C ASP A 103 3.62 11.26 -1.97
N ALA A 104 3.47 12.58 -2.06
CA ALA A 104 3.15 13.41 -0.91
C ALA A 104 1.79 13.02 -0.28
N PHE A 105 0.75 12.85 -1.11
CA PHE A 105 -0.57 12.39 -0.66
C PHE A 105 -0.50 11.02 0.04
N ALA A 106 0.23 10.06 -0.56
CA ALA A 106 0.32 8.71 -0.05
C ALA A 106 1.07 8.62 1.30
N LYS A 107 2.08 9.45 1.52
CA LYS A 107 2.81 9.52 2.80
C LYS A 107 1.92 9.94 3.97
N ASP A 108 0.96 10.82 3.72
CA ASP A 108 0.05 11.31 4.76
C ASP A 108 -1.21 10.43 4.91
N ALA A 109 -1.43 9.50 3.98
CA ALA A 109 -2.67 8.73 3.89
C ALA A 109 -2.96 7.86 5.13
N ALA A 110 -1.93 7.38 5.84
CA ALA A 110 -2.12 6.58 7.06
C ALA A 110 -2.81 7.38 8.17
N LYS A 111 -2.48 8.65 8.30
CA LYS A 111 -3.07 9.55 9.30
C LYS A 111 -4.38 10.17 8.83
N ALA A 112 -4.45 10.52 7.55
CA ALA A 112 -5.59 11.23 7.00
C ALA A 112 -6.78 10.30 6.71
N PHE A 113 -6.52 9.06 6.26
CA PHE A 113 -7.54 8.17 5.68
C PHE A 113 -7.42 6.71 6.14
N GLY A 114 -6.46 6.36 7.01
CA GLY A 114 -6.24 4.97 7.43
C GLY A 114 -5.80 4.04 6.29
N LEU A 115 -5.04 4.55 5.34
CA LEU A 115 -4.50 3.81 4.20
C LEU A 115 -2.97 3.72 4.30
N SER A 116 -2.37 2.54 4.01
CA SER A 116 -0.91 2.48 3.87
C SER A 116 -0.44 3.26 2.63
N GLU A 117 0.84 3.63 2.60
CA GLU A 117 1.41 4.31 1.42
C GLU A 117 1.21 3.47 0.15
N THR A 118 1.41 2.16 0.25
CA THR A 118 1.21 1.22 -0.85
C THR A 118 -0.25 1.18 -1.32
N MET A 119 -1.21 1.14 -0.38
CA MET A 119 -2.64 1.19 -0.70
C MET A 119 -3.02 2.51 -1.36
N ALA A 120 -2.58 3.62 -0.81
CA ALA A 120 -2.88 4.95 -1.36
C ALA A 120 -2.33 5.09 -2.79
N LYS A 121 -1.10 4.66 -3.06
CA LYS A 121 -0.51 4.64 -4.40
C LYS A 121 -1.25 3.70 -5.35
N LYS A 122 -1.61 2.49 -4.90
CA LYS A 122 -2.41 1.51 -5.66
C LYS A 122 -3.76 2.11 -6.08
N TYR A 123 -4.47 2.72 -5.14
CA TYR A 123 -5.80 3.28 -5.40
C TYR A 123 -5.71 4.51 -6.29
N MET A 124 -4.82 5.46 -5.98
CA MET A 124 -4.53 6.61 -6.82
C MET A 124 -4.17 6.19 -8.25
N GLY A 125 -3.23 5.26 -8.40
CA GLY A 125 -2.77 4.77 -9.70
C GLY A 125 -3.89 4.14 -10.50
N THR A 126 -4.71 3.30 -9.88
CA THR A 126 -5.83 2.65 -10.57
C THR A 126 -6.94 3.65 -10.94
N TYR A 127 -7.38 4.49 -10.00
CA TYR A 127 -8.41 5.51 -10.29
C TYR A 127 -7.91 6.50 -11.34
N GLY A 128 -6.63 6.88 -11.28
CA GLY A 128 -6.01 7.76 -12.28
C GLY A 128 -5.92 7.13 -13.66
N ALA A 129 -5.56 5.85 -13.76
CA ALA A 129 -5.56 5.12 -15.01
C ALA A 129 -6.98 5.00 -15.60
N MET A 130 -7.98 4.72 -14.77
CA MET A 130 -9.38 4.69 -15.17
C MET A 130 -9.86 6.09 -15.62
N ALA A 131 -9.57 7.14 -14.86
CA ALA A 131 -9.90 8.50 -15.25
C ALA A 131 -9.27 8.87 -16.61
N LYS A 132 -7.99 8.54 -16.81
CA LYS A 132 -7.25 8.77 -18.05
C LYS A 132 -7.87 8.06 -19.25
N SER A 133 -8.38 6.83 -19.07
CA SER A 133 -9.05 6.08 -20.16
C SER A 133 -10.35 6.76 -20.63
N PHE A 134 -10.98 7.58 -19.79
CA PHE A 134 -12.12 8.41 -20.13
C PHE A 134 -11.74 9.86 -20.53
N GLY A 135 -10.45 10.14 -20.73
CA GLY A 135 -9.97 11.47 -21.11
C GLY A 135 -9.89 12.48 -19.97
N ILE A 136 -10.05 12.05 -18.70
CA ILE A 136 -9.90 12.90 -17.51
C ILE A 136 -8.43 12.84 -17.10
N THR A 137 -7.64 13.85 -17.50
CA THR A 137 -6.18 13.85 -17.35
C THR A 137 -5.67 15.06 -16.57
N GLY A 138 -4.37 15.13 -16.34
CA GLY A 138 -3.73 16.26 -15.67
C GLY A 138 -4.26 16.49 -14.25
N LYS A 139 -4.46 17.79 -13.90
CA LYS A 139 -4.94 18.16 -12.55
C LYS A 139 -6.32 17.57 -12.23
N ALA A 140 -7.24 17.53 -13.20
CA ALA A 140 -8.58 16.98 -12.97
C ALA A 140 -8.53 15.48 -12.64
N GLY A 141 -7.72 14.71 -13.37
CA GLY A 141 -7.51 13.29 -13.10
C GLY A 141 -6.86 13.04 -11.74
N TYR A 142 -5.87 13.86 -11.37
CA TYR A 142 -5.27 13.80 -10.04
C TYR A 142 -6.28 14.10 -8.93
N ASP A 143 -6.99 15.24 -9.02
CA ASP A 143 -7.92 15.69 -7.99
C ASP A 143 -9.06 14.67 -7.78
N MET A 144 -9.60 14.13 -8.87
CA MET A 144 -10.62 13.08 -8.82
C MET A 144 -10.08 11.80 -8.14
N SER A 145 -8.90 11.35 -8.53
CA SER A 145 -8.28 10.14 -7.96
C SER A 145 -7.98 10.32 -6.49
N ALA A 146 -7.47 11.49 -6.08
CA ALA A 146 -7.18 11.80 -4.68
C ALA A 146 -8.46 11.83 -3.83
N ALA A 147 -9.52 12.47 -4.33
CA ALA A 147 -10.80 12.54 -3.65
C ALA A 147 -11.44 11.16 -3.45
N ILE A 148 -11.45 10.30 -4.50
CA ILE A 148 -11.99 8.95 -4.40
C ILE A 148 -11.12 8.08 -3.48
N THR A 149 -9.78 8.25 -3.51
CA THR A 149 -8.87 7.51 -2.62
C THR A 149 -9.08 7.91 -1.16
N GLY A 150 -9.23 9.18 -0.85
CA GLY A 150 -9.59 9.65 0.49
C GLY A 150 -10.94 9.09 0.95
N LEU A 151 -11.95 9.20 0.09
CA LEU A 151 -13.28 8.64 0.36
C LEU A 151 -13.23 7.12 0.58
N THR A 152 -12.30 6.39 -0.07
CA THR A 152 -12.13 4.95 0.17
C THR A 152 -11.78 4.66 1.63
N GLY A 153 -10.86 5.42 2.21
CA GLY A 153 -10.50 5.29 3.62
C GLY A 153 -11.66 5.66 4.56
N ASP A 154 -12.36 6.72 4.25
CA ASP A 154 -13.51 7.19 5.03
C ASP A 154 -14.68 6.21 4.98
N VAL A 155 -15.01 5.66 3.81
CA VAL A 155 -16.05 4.62 3.63
C VAL A 155 -15.68 3.34 4.39
N ALA A 156 -14.41 2.93 4.31
CA ALA A 156 -13.93 1.77 5.08
C ALA A 156 -14.08 1.97 6.59
N SER A 157 -13.85 3.21 7.07
CA SER A 157 -14.06 3.57 8.48
C SER A 157 -15.53 3.60 8.86
N PHE A 158 -16.34 4.33 8.10
CA PHE A 158 -17.74 4.60 8.40
C PHE A 158 -18.62 3.35 8.37
N TYR A 159 -18.42 2.48 7.37
CA TYR A 159 -19.18 1.24 7.19
C TYR A 159 -18.50 0.02 7.80
N ASN A 160 -17.35 0.18 8.48
CA ASN A 160 -16.56 -0.90 9.05
C ASN A 160 -16.19 -1.99 8.03
N LEU A 161 -15.75 -1.56 6.84
CA LEU A 161 -15.29 -2.43 5.75
C LEU A 161 -13.75 -2.51 5.72
N SER A 162 -13.24 -3.49 4.98
CA SER A 162 -11.83 -3.47 4.58
C SER A 162 -11.59 -2.37 3.55
N GLN A 163 -10.35 -1.83 3.50
CA GLN A 163 -9.98 -0.81 2.53
C GLN A 163 -10.09 -1.31 1.08
N ASP A 164 -9.71 -2.56 0.81
CA ASP A 164 -9.83 -3.16 -0.53
C ASP A 164 -11.30 -3.39 -0.93
N GLU A 165 -12.19 -3.65 0.02
CA GLU A 165 -13.63 -3.74 -0.25
C GLU A 165 -14.20 -2.37 -0.61
N ALA A 166 -13.95 -1.34 0.17
CA ALA A 166 -14.37 0.03 -0.12
C ALA A 166 -13.80 0.51 -1.47
N TYR A 167 -12.53 0.22 -1.75
CA TYR A 167 -11.89 0.49 -3.03
C TYR A 167 -12.61 -0.20 -4.19
N THR A 168 -12.97 -1.47 -4.04
CA THR A 168 -13.67 -2.23 -5.08
C THR A 168 -15.05 -1.64 -5.36
N LYS A 169 -15.79 -1.27 -4.32
CA LYS A 169 -17.11 -0.64 -4.46
C LYS A 169 -17.01 0.72 -5.18
N LEU A 170 -16.06 1.56 -4.83
CA LEU A 170 -15.91 2.90 -5.42
C LEU A 170 -15.39 2.90 -6.87
N LYS A 171 -14.79 1.80 -7.36
CA LYS A 171 -14.50 1.65 -8.80
C LYS A 171 -15.73 1.76 -9.68
N SER A 172 -16.91 1.50 -9.14
CA SER A 172 -18.19 1.62 -9.83
C SER A 172 -18.48 3.02 -10.39
N ILE A 173 -17.83 4.06 -9.86
CA ILE A 173 -17.87 5.42 -10.42
C ILE A 173 -17.43 5.39 -11.88
N PHE A 174 -16.39 4.62 -12.21
CA PHE A 174 -15.85 4.51 -13.57
C PHE A 174 -16.60 3.49 -14.42
N THR A 175 -16.89 2.31 -13.86
CA THR A 175 -17.51 1.21 -14.61
C THR A 175 -19.03 1.40 -14.82
N GLY A 176 -19.68 2.23 -13.98
CA GLY A 176 -21.13 2.41 -14.00
C GLY A 176 -21.91 1.24 -13.42
N GLU A 177 -21.24 0.30 -12.76
CA GLU A 177 -21.86 -0.79 -12.04
C GLU A 177 -22.56 -0.26 -10.78
N THR A 178 -23.85 -0.55 -10.63
CA THR A 178 -24.67 0.09 -9.57
C THR A 178 -24.83 -0.78 -8.33
N GLU A 179 -24.67 -2.11 -8.47
CA GLU A 179 -24.98 -3.07 -7.39
C GLU A 179 -24.04 -2.93 -6.21
N SER A 180 -22.72 -2.78 -6.46
CA SER A 180 -21.71 -2.70 -5.41
C SER A 180 -21.84 -1.45 -4.51
N LEU A 181 -22.50 -0.39 -4.98
CA LEU A 181 -22.71 0.83 -4.22
C LEU A 181 -23.98 0.79 -3.34
N LYS A 182 -24.90 -0.14 -3.60
CA LYS A 182 -26.15 -0.27 -2.82
C LYS A 182 -25.90 -0.54 -1.36
N ASP A 183 -24.88 -1.35 -1.04
CA ASP A 183 -24.49 -1.64 0.35
C ASP A 183 -24.01 -0.38 1.11
N LEU A 184 -23.60 0.65 0.37
CA LEU A 184 -23.25 1.96 0.91
C LEU A 184 -24.45 2.93 0.94
N GLY A 185 -25.65 2.45 0.63
CA GLY A 185 -26.86 3.29 0.54
C GLY A 185 -26.93 4.14 -0.73
N VAL A 186 -26.00 3.95 -1.68
CA VAL A 186 -25.99 4.73 -2.93
C VAL A 186 -26.79 3.99 -4.02
N VAL A 187 -27.97 4.50 -4.31
CA VAL A 187 -28.87 3.95 -5.33
C VAL A 187 -28.71 4.74 -6.64
N MET A 188 -27.78 4.32 -7.48
CA MET A 188 -27.37 4.99 -8.71
C MET A 188 -28.18 4.49 -9.91
N THR A 189 -29.53 4.70 -9.88
CA THR A 189 -30.38 4.37 -11.02
C THR A 189 -30.25 5.43 -12.14
N GLN A 190 -30.63 5.04 -13.36
CA GLN A 190 -30.65 5.95 -14.52
C GLN A 190 -31.48 7.21 -14.22
N THR A 191 -32.67 7.03 -13.65
CA THR A 191 -33.53 8.14 -13.27
C THR A 191 -32.90 9.06 -12.23
N ALA A 192 -32.25 8.49 -11.21
CA ALA A 192 -31.56 9.27 -10.18
C ALA A 192 -30.41 10.10 -10.77
N LEU A 193 -29.63 9.49 -11.68
CA LEU A 193 -28.53 10.20 -12.37
C LEU A 193 -29.06 11.30 -13.29
N ASP A 194 -30.12 11.06 -14.05
CA ASP A 194 -30.71 12.06 -14.93
C ASP A 194 -31.27 13.25 -14.12
N GLN A 195 -31.98 12.97 -13.03
CA GLN A 195 -32.46 13.99 -12.11
C GLN A 195 -31.32 14.82 -11.51
N TYR A 196 -30.27 14.14 -11.03
CA TYR A 196 -29.09 14.80 -10.47
C TYR A 196 -28.39 15.67 -11.52
N ALA A 197 -28.27 15.18 -12.76
CA ALA A 197 -27.63 15.91 -13.85
C ALA A 197 -28.36 17.21 -14.18
N LEU A 198 -29.70 17.17 -14.24
CA LEU A 198 -30.51 18.35 -14.51
C LEU A 198 -30.42 19.37 -13.37
N ASN A 199 -30.37 18.92 -12.13
CA ASN A 199 -30.33 19.78 -10.95
C ASN A 199 -28.93 20.38 -10.66
N ASN A 200 -27.87 19.76 -11.18
CA ASN A 200 -26.48 20.12 -10.87
C ASN A 200 -25.67 20.64 -12.07
N GLY A 201 -26.34 21.29 -13.01
CA GLY A 201 -25.71 22.10 -14.05
C GLY A 201 -25.20 21.35 -15.27
N PHE A 202 -25.45 20.03 -15.40
CA PHE A 202 -25.08 19.27 -16.62
C PHE A 202 -26.03 19.63 -17.81
N GLY A 203 -27.22 20.08 -17.52
CA GLY A 203 -28.19 20.59 -18.52
C GLY A 203 -28.72 19.55 -19.51
N LYS A 204 -28.40 18.26 -19.34
CA LYS A 204 -28.82 17.16 -20.21
C LYS A 204 -28.87 15.84 -19.43
N THR A 205 -29.65 14.90 -19.94
CA THR A 205 -29.72 13.53 -19.39
C THR A 205 -28.54 12.69 -19.84
N THR A 206 -28.29 11.60 -19.14
CA THR A 206 -27.19 10.67 -19.41
C THR A 206 -27.21 10.08 -20.81
N ALA A 207 -28.40 9.94 -21.43
CA ALA A 207 -28.55 9.50 -22.82
C ALA A 207 -27.87 10.41 -23.85
N LYS A 208 -27.67 11.69 -23.50
CA LYS A 208 -27.00 12.69 -24.34
C LYS A 208 -25.58 13.00 -23.92
N MET A 209 -25.04 12.27 -22.92
CA MET A 209 -23.68 12.47 -22.38
C MET A 209 -22.64 11.60 -23.06
N THR A 210 -21.44 12.14 -23.23
CA THR A 210 -20.23 11.35 -23.53
C THR A 210 -19.89 10.45 -22.34
N GLU A 211 -19.06 9.43 -22.56
CA GLU A 211 -18.62 8.58 -21.45
C GLU A 211 -17.83 9.34 -20.39
N GLN A 212 -17.03 10.32 -20.78
CA GLN A 212 -16.34 11.23 -19.85
C GLN A 212 -17.34 11.98 -18.96
N GLU A 213 -18.40 12.55 -19.54
CA GLU A 213 -19.42 13.27 -18.79
C GLU A 213 -20.21 12.34 -17.85
N LYS A 214 -20.48 11.11 -18.28
CA LYS A 214 -21.12 10.10 -17.43
C LYS A 214 -20.23 9.73 -16.22
N VAL A 215 -18.90 9.59 -16.40
CA VAL A 215 -17.99 9.35 -15.30
C VAL A 215 -17.96 10.54 -14.33
N MET A 216 -17.90 11.78 -14.84
CA MET A 216 -17.95 12.98 -14.01
C MET A 216 -19.27 13.10 -13.23
N LEU A 217 -20.38 12.77 -13.87
CA LEU A 217 -21.70 12.76 -13.22
C LEU A 217 -21.75 11.74 -12.09
N ARG A 218 -21.34 10.47 -12.36
CA ARG A 218 -21.32 9.40 -11.35
C ARG A 218 -20.39 9.77 -10.19
N TYR A 219 -19.23 10.35 -10.48
CA TYR A 219 -18.32 10.83 -9.45
C TYR A 219 -19.00 11.86 -8.54
N GLN A 220 -19.58 12.92 -9.10
CA GLN A 220 -20.24 13.95 -8.30
C GLN A 220 -21.45 13.39 -7.53
N PHE A 221 -22.22 12.51 -8.15
CA PHE A 221 -23.37 11.85 -7.52
C PHE A 221 -22.91 11.01 -6.31
N VAL A 222 -21.92 10.13 -6.49
CA VAL A 222 -21.43 9.26 -5.40
C VAL A 222 -20.81 10.09 -4.26
N MET A 223 -20.01 11.13 -4.61
CA MET A 223 -19.45 12.04 -3.60
C MET A 223 -20.53 12.73 -2.78
N SER A 224 -21.63 13.14 -3.42
CA SER A 224 -22.76 13.78 -2.73
C SER A 224 -23.53 12.81 -1.84
N GLN A 225 -23.75 11.58 -2.30
CA GLN A 225 -24.47 10.55 -1.54
C GLN A 225 -23.68 10.03 -0.33
N LEU A 226 -22.34 10.03 -0.41
CA LEU A 226 -21.43 9.58 0.64
C LEU A 226 -20.86 10.76 1.47
N SER A 227 -21.50 11.93 1.43
CA SER A 227 -21.06 13.11 2.18
C SER A 227 -20.93 12.87 3.68
N ASP A 228 -21.81 12.06 4.28
CA ASP A 228 -21.78 11.73 5.71
C ASP A 228 -20.58 10.81 6.08
N ALA A 229 -20.16 9.94 5.16
CA ALA A 229 -18.97 9.13 5.34
C ALA A 229 -17.69 9.96 5.14
N SER A 230 -17.73 11.02 4.35
CA SER A 230 -16.55 11.86 4.07
C SER A 230 -15.96 12.45 5.34
N GLY A 231 -14.64 12.27 5.55
CA GLY A 231 -13.91 12.73 6.72
C GLY A 231 -14.12 11.85 7.98
N ASP A 232 -14.78 10.70 7.86
CA ASP A 232 -15.07 9.85 9.02
C ASP A 232 -13.80 9.36 9.69
N PHE A 233 -12.81 8.89 8.92
CA PHE A 233 -11.57 8.42 9.50
C PHE A 233 -10.86 9.50 10.33
N ALA A 234 -10.83 10.74 9.85
CA ALA A 234 -10.24 11.87 10.58
C ALA A 234 -11.02 12.17 11.85
N ARG A 235 -12.37 12.17 11.80
CA ARG A 235 -13.24 12.40 12.97
C ARG A 235 -13.04 11.34 14.06
N THR A 236 -12.84 10.09 13.65
CA THR A 236 -12.74 8.93 14.56
C THR A 236 -11.29 8.50 14.81
N SER A 237 -10.30 9.24 14.30
CA SER A 237 -8.87 8.90 14.35
C SER A 237 -8.35 8.66 15.77
N ASN A 238 -8.88 9.35 16.79
CA ASN A 238 -8.51 9.17 18.20
C ASN A 238 -9.13 7.92 18.86
N SER A 239 -10.02 7.20 18.18
CA SER A 239 -10.54 5.94 18.69
C SER A 239 -9.43 4.90 18.85
N TRP A 240 -9.57 4.00 19.83
CA TRP A 240 -8.59 2.92 20.02
C TRP A 240 -8.38 2.10 18.74
N ALA A 241 -9.45 1.76 18.03
CA ALA A 241 -9.40 0.96 16.81
C ALA A 241 -8.57 1.66 15.71
N ASN A 242 -8.81 2.95 15.48
CA ASN A 242 -8.08 3.71 14.47
C ASN A 242 -6.64 4.00 14.88
N GLN A 243 -6.35 4.22 16.16
CA GLN A 243 -4.97 4.35 16.65
C GLN A 243 -4.17 3.06 16.45
N VAL A 244 -4.77 1.90 16.71
CA VAL A 244 -4.13 0.59 16.43
C VAL A 244 -3.93 0.41 14.92
N ARG A 245 -4.90 0.79 14.09
CA ARG A 245 -4.77 0.74 12.63
C ARG A 245 -3.63 1.64 12.15
N ILE A 246 -3.57 2.89 12.59
CA ILE A 246 -2.47 3.81 12.25
C ILE A 246 -1.10 3.22 12.64
N LEU A 247 -0.99 2.65 13.83
CA LEU A 247 0.24 2.00 14.28
C LEU A 247 0.65 0.83 13.37
N GLN A 248 -0.30 -0.01 12.96
CA GLN A 248 -0.05 -1.11 12.02
C GLN A 248 0.43 -0.60 10.66
N LEU A 249 -0.21 0.43 10.12
CA LEU A 249 0.16 1.03 8.83
C LEU A 249 1.54 1.70 8.89
N GLN A 250 1.89 2.36 10.00
CA GLN A 250 3.23 2.91 10.20
C GLN A 250 4.30 1.81 10.28
N PHE A 251 3.98 0.69 10.91
CA PHE A 251 4.89 -0.46 10.96
C PHE A 251 5.04 -1.13 9.59
N GLU A 252 3.97 -1.19 8.79
CA GLU A 252 4.03 -1.64 7.39
C GLU A 252 4.92 -0.73 6.55
N ALA A 253 4.76 0.59 6.66
CA ALA A 253 5.60 1.56 5.96
C ALA A 253 7.08 1.43 6.32
N LEU A 254 7.39 1.21 7.60
CA LEU A 254 8.75 0.95 8.06
C LEU A 254 9.33 -0.33 7.40
N ARG A 255 8.56 -1.41 7.36
CA ARG A 255 8.99 -2.66 6.70
C ARG A 255 9.19 -2.48 5.20
N ALA A 256 8.30 -1.74 4.52
CA ALA A 256 8.45 -1.44 3.10
C ALA A 256 9.75 -0.66 2.81
N THR A 257 10.07 0.33 3.64
CA THR A 257 11.31 1.12 3.53
C THR A 257 12.57 0.24 3.71
N ILE A 258 12.55 -0.65 4.71
CA ILE A 258 13.64 -1.62 4.93
C ILE A 258 13.76 -2.54 3.70
N GLY A 259 12.62 -3.02 3.18
CA GLY A 259 12.57 -3.88 2.00
C GLY A 259 13.16 -3.25 0.76
N GLN A 260 12.87 -1.98 0.48
CA GLN A 260 13.49 -1.23 -0.62
C GLN A 260 15.01 -1.14 -0.46
N GLY A 261 15.50 -0.90 0.74
CA GLY A 261 16.93 -0.91 1.04
C GLY A 261 17.58 -2.26 0.74
N LEU A 262 16.93 -3.36 1.14
CA LEU A 262 17.39 -4.73 0.85
C LEU A 262 17.37 -5.03 -0.65
N ILE A 263 16.30 -4.67 -1.37
CA ILE A 263 16.18 -4.85 -2.81
C ILE A 263 17.32 -4.13 -3.53
N ASN A 264 17.57 -2.87 -3.21
CA ASN A 264 18.65 -2.08 -3.80
C ASN A 264 20.02 -2.73 -3.57
N ALA A 265 20.25 -3.30 -2.39
CA ALA A 265 21.51 -3.98 -2.07
C ALA A 265 21.68 -5.32 -2.81
N PHE A 266 20.60 -6.08 -3.02
CA PHE A 266 20.67 -7.42 -3.60
C PHE A 266 20.40 -7.48 -5.11
N THR A 267 19.73 -6.49 -5.69
CA THR A 267 19.43 -6.47 -7.14
C THR A 267 20.68 -6.67 -8.03
N PRO A 268 21.84 -6.02 -7.79
CA PRO A 268 23.03 -6.25 -8.59
C PRO A 268 23.53 -7.70 -8.53
N VAL A 269 23.42 -8.36 -7.36
CA VAL A 269 23.81 -9.76 -7.16
C VAL A 269 22.90 -10.67 -7.99
N ILE A 270 21.58 -10.45 -7.94
CA ILE A 270 20.61 -11.22 -8.73
C ILE A 270 20.83 -11.04 -10.23
N GLN A 271 21.18 -9.84 -10.68
CA GLN A 271 21.50 -9.58 -12.10
C GLN A 271 22.72 -10.37 -12.56
N VAL A 272 23.77 -10.46 -11.73
CA VAL A 272 24.95 -11.27 -12.01
C VAL A 272 24.58 -12.76 -12.10
N ILE A 273 23.80 -13.26 -11.15
CA ILE A 273 23.32 -14.67 -11.16
C ILE A 273 22.53 -14.96 -12.42
N ASN A 274 21.58 -14.09 -12.82
CA ASN A 274 20.79 -14.25 -14.02
C ASN A 274 21.65 -14.26 -15.29
N THR A 275 22.70 -13.43 -15.33
CA THR A 275 23.66 -13.41 -16.44
C THR A 275 24.44 -14.73 -16.53
N ILE A 276 24.86 -15.28 -15.40
CA ILE A 276 25.55 -16.58 -15.34
C ILE A 276 24.62 -17.70 -15.80
N LEU A 277 23.36 -17.72 -15.31
CA LEU A 277 22.37 -18.72 -15.70
C LEU A 277 22.07 -18.69 -17.21
N ALA A 278 21.92 -17.50 -17.79
CA ALA A 278 21.74 -17.33 -19.23
C ALA A 278 22.90 -17.92 -20.04
N LYS A 279 24.15 -17.68 -19.60
CA LYS A 279 25.34 -18.27 -20.23
C LYS A 279 25.40 -19.81 -20.08
N LEU A 280 24.99 -20.33 -18.93
CA LEU A 280 24.91 -21.78 -18.69
C LEU A 280 23.81 -22.42 -19.57
N GLN A 281 22.67 -21.76 -19.77
CA GLN A 281 21.64 -22.22 -20.71
C GLN A 281 22.18 -22.30 -22.13
N THR A 282 22.85 -21.24 -22.62
CA THR A 282 23.49 -21.24 -23.93
C THR A 282 24.51 -22.39 -24.06
N LEU A 283 25.31 -22.63 -23.03
CA LEU A 283 26.27 -23.73 -23.03
C LEU A 283 25.56 -25.10 -23.08
N ALA A 284 24.48 -25.29 -22.36
CA ALA A 284 23.66 -26.51 -22.38
C ALA A 284 23.02 -26.72 -23.77
N GLU A 285 22.60 -25.68 -24.47
CA GLU A 285 22.11 -25.75 -25.85
C GLU A 285 23.19 -26.20 -26.82
N TYR A 286 24.42 -25.70 -26.67
CA TYR A 286 25.57 -26.19 -27.46
C TYR A 286 25.84 -27.67 -27.24
N PHE A 287 25.84 -28.13 -25.97
CA PHE A 287 26.01 -29.57 -25.67
C PHE A 287 24.90 -30.42 -26.30
N ARG A 288 23.64 -29.94 -26.25
CA ARG A 288 22.52 -30.63 -26.87
C ARG A 288 22.59 -30.71 -28.39
N ALA A 289 23.23 -29.74 -29.04
CA ALA A 289 23.42 -29.74 -30.47
C ALA A 289 24.58 -30.68 -30.93
N PHE A 290 25.45 -31.11 -30.01
CA PHE A 290 26.56 -32.03 -30.27
C PHE A 290 26.20 -33.51 -29.99
N THR A 291 25.08 -33.80 -29.36
CA THR A 291 24.56 -35.14 -29.09
C THR A 291 23.37 -35.45 -29.97
#